data_e464b81e69dc85f7b35459e456c22985
#
_entry.id   e464b81e69dc85f7b35459e456c22985
#
_cell.length_a   1.000
_cell.length_b   1.000
_cell.length_c   1.000
_cell.angle_alpha   90.00
_cell.angle_beta   90.00
_cell.angle_gamma   90.00
#
_symmetry.space_group_name_H-M   'P 1'
#
loop_
_entity.id
_entity.type
_entity.pdbx_description
1 polymer ?
#
loop_
_entity_poly.entity_id
_entity_poly.type
_entity_poly.pdbx_seq_one_letter_code
_entity_poly.pdbx_strand_id
1 'polypeptide(L)'
;SIYNTIDKETLRRFYKKRKPFSHKGNYGNALMIGGSYGMMGAIGLSAKACLRGGVGKMKALIPSCGYQVFQTMVPEAMCLTNGEQVIQHIRVNESFDAIGIGPGISTSEKTVEALASFLETCKQALVMDADALNILSKKKELLHLIPKGSVFTPHAKEYERMFGSSVNSMLRLEHARAEAIRLNINNFQNGFTQAIFALKSNTSEINW
;
A
#
# COMPACT_ATOMS: atom_id res chain seq x y z
N SER A 1 -24.73 15.47 -3.83
CA SER A 1 -23.69 15.17 -2.85
C SER A 1 -22.35 15.09 -3.57
N ILE A 2 -21.34 15.79 -3.09
CA ILE A 2 -19.98 15.80 -3.65
C ILE A 2 -19.22 14.52 -3.24
N TYR A 3 -19.73 13.78 -2.28
CA TYR A 3 -19.13 12.59 -1.69
C TYR A 3 -20.08 11.41 -1.81
N ASN A 4 -19.53 10.25 -2.14
CA ASN A 4 -20.23 8.97 -2.07
C ASN A 4 -19.78 8.23 -0.81
N THR A 5 -20.72 7.69 -0.06
CA THR A 5 -20.43 6.79 1.06
C THR A 5 -20.29 5.36 0.52
N ILE A 6 -19.29 4.64 1.01
CA ILE A 6 -19.18 3.21 0.73
C ILE A 6 -20.02 2.48 1.78
N ASP A 7 -21.12 1.94 1.34
CA ASP A 7 -22.04 1.13 2.16
C ASP A 7 -21.95 -0.36 1.78
N LYS A 8 -22.73 -1.16 2.47
CA LYS A 8 -22.80 -2.62 2.22
C LYS A 8 -23.28 -2.97 0.81
N GLU A 9 -24.12 -2.13 0.23
CA GLU A 9 -24.63 -2.34 -1.13
C GLU A 9 -23.54 -2.03 -2.16
N THR A 10 -22.79 -0.97 -1.97
CA THR A 10 -21.60 -0.64 -2.76
C THR A 10 -20.59 -1.79 -2.74
N LEU A 11 -20.27 -2.33 -1.55
CA LEU A 11 -19.35 -3.47 -1.42
C LEU A 11 -19.86 -4.72 -2.16
N ARG A 12 -21.16 -4.99 -2.15
CA ARG A 12 -21.76 -6.13 -2.88
C ARG A 12 -21.56 -6.03 -4.39
N ARG A 13 -21.47 -4.84 -4.96
CA ARG A 13 -21.22 -4.63 -6.40
C ARG A 13 -19.79 -5.02 -6.79
N PHE A 14 -18.85 -4.91 -5.88
CA PHE A 14 -17.43 -5.27 -6.11
C PHE A 14 -17.12 -6.71 -5.73
N TYR A 15 -17.90 -7.30 -4.82
CA TYR A 15 -17.67 -8.66 -4.40
C TYR A 15 -17.93 -9.65 -5.54
N LYS A 16 -16.89 -10.37 -5.97
CA LYS A 16 -16.99 -11.45 -6.94
C LYS A 16 -16.87 -12.79 -6.23
N LYS A 17 -17.96 -13.57 -6.23
CA LYS A 17 -17.94 -14.94 -5.71
C LYS A 17 -16.93 -15.78 -6.51
N ARG A 18 -16.10 -16.56 -5.83
CA ARG A 18 -15.19 -17.49 -6.50
C ARG A 18 -15.98 -18.52 -7.31
N LYS A 19 -15.52 -18.78 -8.53
CA LYS A 19 -16.15 -19.79 -9.41
C LYS A 19 -15.83 -21.19 -8.88
N PRO A 20 -16.80 -22.15 -8.94
CA PRO A 20 -16.46 -23.56 -8.78
C PRO A 20 -15.36 -23.92 -9.80
N PHE A 21 -14.48 -24.81 -9.47
CA PHE A 21 -13.37 -25.26 -10.33
C PHE A 21 -12.30 -24.19 -10.65
N SER A 22 -12.28 -23.05 -9.94
CA SER A 22 -11.19 -22.07 -10.04
C SER A 22 -10.03 -22.46 -9.12
N HIS A 23 -8.82 -22.04 -9.48
CA HIS A 23 -7.62 -22.26 -8.70
C HIS A 23 -7.02 -20.93 -8.22
N LYS A 24 -6.08 -20.98 -7.27
CA LYS A 24 -5.46 -19.78 -6.69
C LYS A 24 -4.87 -18.80 -7.72
N GLY A 25 -4.39 -19.29 -8.86
CA GLY A 25 -3.84 -18.44 -9.93
C GLY A 25 -4.86 -17.52 -10.61
N ASN A 26 -6.18 -17.77 -10.43
CA ASN A 26 -7.24 -16.93 -11.00
C ASN A 26 -7.56 -15.69 -10.15
N TYR A 27 -6.94 -15.55 -8.96
CA TYR A 27 -7.29 -14.52 -7.98
C TYR A 27 -6.12 -13.58 -7.66
N GLY A 28 -5.22 -13.42 -8.62
CA GLY A 28 -4.12 -12.48 -8.54
C GLY A 28 -2.92 -12.95 -7.72
N ASN A 29 -1.82 -12.23 -7.92
CA ASN A 29 -0.54 -12.41 -7.26
C ASN A 29 -0.12 -11.08 -6.64
N ALA A 30 0.03 -11.02 -5.32
CA ALA A 30 0.40 -9.81 -4.61
C ALA A 30 1.78 -9.90 -3.96
N LEU A 31 2.50 -8.78 -3.94
CA LEU A 31 3.72 -8.60 -3.17
C LEU A 31 3.46 -7.60 -2.05
N MET A 32 3.84 -7.99 -0.82
CA MET A 32 3.88 -7.08 0.32
C MET A 32 5.33 -6.84 0.73
N ILE A 33 5.73 -5.59 0.87
CA ILE A 33 7.10 -5.18 1.22
C ILE A 33 7.04 -4.45 2.55
N GLY A 34 7.69 -5.00 3.57
CA GLY A 34 7.64 -4.40 4.90
C GLY A 34 8.32 -5.25 5.97
N GLY A 35 8.06 -4.89 7.22
CA GLY A 35 8.70 -5.51 8.37
C GLY A 35 10.12 -5.02 8.60
N SER A 36 10.51 -5.01 9.85
CA SER A 36 11.88 -4.75 10.34
C SER A 36 12.02 -5.38 11.71
N TYR A 37 13.23 -5.42 12.24
CA TYR A 37 13.47 -5.89 13.59
C TYR A 37 12.56 -5.15 14.59
N GLY A 38 11.79 -5.90 15.37
CA GLY A 38 10.80 -5.37 16.31
C GLY A 38 9.44 -4.98 15.69
N MET A 39 9.29 -4.94 14.35
CA MET A 39 8.04 -4.52 13.69
C MET A 39 7.48 -5.57 12.70
N MET A 40 7.82 -6.84 12.85
CA MET A 40 7.33 -7.94 12.00
C MET A 40 5.81 -8.15 12.10
N GLY A 41 5.19 -7.75 13.21
CA GLY A 41 3.74 -7.85 13.38
C GLY A 41 2.95 -7.07 12.34
N ALA A 42 3.41 -5.89 11.95
CA ALA A 42 2.73 -5.02 11.00
C ALA A 42 2.60 -5.68 9.61
N ILE A 43 3.70 -6.22 9.07
CA ILE A 43 3.67 -6.91 7.78
C ILE A 43 2.88 -8.22 7.86
N GLY A 44 2.94 -8.95 8.98
CA GLY A 44 2.15 -10.16 9.20
C GLY A 44 0.65 -9.90 9.19
N LEU A 45 0.19 -8.81 9.84
CA LEU A 45 -1.23 -8.40 9.82
C LEU A 45 -1.68 -7.99 8.42
N SER A 46 -0.87 -7.20 7.71
CA SER A 46 -1.15 -6.78 6.33
C SER A 46 -1.23 -7.97 5.38
N ALA A 47 -0.32 -8.93 5.54
CA ALA A 47 -0.31 -10.17 4.77
C ALA A 47 -1.57 -11.01 4.99
N LYS A 48 -1.97 -11.21 6.25
CA LYS A 48 -3.22 -11.91 6.59
C LYS A 48 -4.44 -11.18 6.01
N ALA A 49 -4.47 -9.85 6.09
CA ALA A 49 -5.56 -9.07 5.52
C ALA A 49 -5.64 -9.25 4.00
N CYS A 50 -4.51 -9.22 3.30
CA CYS A 50 -4.43 -9.46 1.86
C CYS A 50 -4.96 -10.85 1.46
N LEU A 51 -4.54 -11.90 2.17
CA LEU A 51 -5.03 -13.27 1.95
C LEU A 51 -6.53 -13.40 2.21
N ARG A 52 -7.03 -12.81 3.32
CA ARG A 52 -8.47 -12.78 3.64
C ARG A 52 -9.27 -11.93 2.65
N GLY A 53 -8.66 -10.90 2.06
CA GLY A 53 -9.23 -10.12 0.97
C GLY A 53 -9.43 -10.92 -0.32
N GLY A 54 -8.85 -12.12 -0.39
CA GLY A 54 -9.12 -13.07 -1.46
C GLY A 54 -8.03 -13.21 -2.52
N VAL A 55 -6.83 -12.64 -2.30
CA VAL A 55 -5.71 -12.86 -3.22
C VAL A 55 -5.38 -14.35 -3.35
N GLY A 56 -5.05 -14.78 -4.56
CA GLY A 56 -4.78 -16.18 -4.84
C GLY A 56 -3.37 -16.61 -4.44
N LYS A 57 -2.39 -15.74 -4.65
CA LYS A 57 -0.99 -15.94 -4.29
C LYS A 57 -0.45 -14.68 -3.63
N MET A 58 0.38 -14.84 -2.63
CA MET A 58 1.01 -13.72 -1.96
C MET A 58 2.46 -14.02 -1.63
N LYS A 59 3.32 -13.04 -1.89
CA LYS A 59 4.71 -13.01 -1.43
C LYS A 59 4.92 -11.85 -0.48
N ALA A 60 5.80 -12.03 0.48
CA ALA A 60 6.28 -10.95 1.33
C ALA A 60 7.79 -10.79 1.16
N LEU A 61 8.26 -9.56 0.95
CA LEU A 61 9.67 -9.18 1.04
C LEU A 61 9.90 -8.57 2.41
N ILE A 62 10.73 -9.21 3.20
CA ILE A 62 11.01 -8.86 4.61
C ILE A 62 12.52 -8.95 4.91
N PRO A 63 13.03 -8.37 6.02
CA PRO A 63 14.38 -8.65 6.47
C PRO A 63 14.51 -10.09 7.00
N SER A 64 15.71 -10.66 6.92
CA SER A 64 15.96 -12.07 7.27
C SER A 64 15.70 -12.39 8.74
N CYS A 65 15.87 -11.42 9.66
CA CYS A 65 15.52 -11.60 11.08
C CYS A 65 14.03 -11.96 11.30
N GLY A 66 13.16 -11.62 10.36
CA GLY A 66 11.74 -11.86 10.44
C GLY A 66 11.27 -13.18 9.83
N TYR A 67 12.14 -13.93 9.16
CA TYR A 67 11.73 -15.10 8.36
C TYR A 67 10.92 -16.11 9.15
N GLN A 68 11.45 -16.62 10.26
CA GLN A 68 10.77 -17.64 11.07
C GLN A 68 9.44 -17.13 11.65
N VAL A 69 9.46 -15.91 12.19
CA VAL A 69 8.26 -15.28 12.76
C VAL A 69 7.18 -15.13 11.69
N PHE A 70 7.55 -14.62 10.49
CA PHE A 70 6.61 -14.41 9.40
C PHE A 70 6.02 -15.74 8.89
N GLN A 71 6.85 -16.76 8.68
CA GLN A 71 6.38 -18.09 8.23
C GLN A 71 5.46 -18.76 9.26
N THR A 72 5.71 -18.53 10.55
CA THR A 72 4.81 -19.00 11.63
C THR A 72 3.48 -18.24 11.61
N MET A 73 3.52 -16.92 11.41
CA MET A 73 2.33 -16.07 11.42
C MET A 73 1.45 -16.24 10.18
N VAL A 74 2.07 -16.45 9.02
CA VAL A 74 1.40 -16.44 7.69
C VAL A 74 1.95 -17.59 6.84
N PRO A 75 1.68 -18.85 7.20
CA PRO A 75 2.26 -20.00 6.51
C PRO A 75 1.82 -20.13 5.04
N GLU A 76 0.71 -19.48 4.65
CA GLU A 76 0.20 -19.48 3.27
C GLU A 76 0.99 -18.57 2.34
N ALA A 77 1.74 -17.61 2.89
CA ALA A 77 2.51 -16.64 2.10
C ALA A 77 3.93 -17.15 1.82
N MET A 78 4.40 -16.92 0.61
CA MET A 78 5.83 -17.13 0.29
C MET A 78 6.65 -15.96 0.84
N CYS A 79 7.85 -16.25 1.35
CA CYS A 79 8.72 -15.27 1.97
C CYS A 79 10.00 -15.08 1.13
N LEU A 80 10.27 -13.83 0.79
CA LEU A 80 11.52 -13.36 0.20
C LEU A 80 12.26 -12.55 1.27
N THR A 81 13.57 -12.66 1.34
CA THR A 81 14.35 -11.93 2.35
C THR A 81 15.40 -11.03 1.71
N ASN A 82 15.58 -9.83 2.28
CA ASN A 82 16.64 -8.91 1.94
C ASN A 82 17.06 -8.07 3.15
N GLY A 83 18.38 -7.98 3.38
CA GLY A 83 18.92 -7.35 4.58
C GLY A 83 18.73 -8.20 5.83
N GLU A 84 19.37 -7.83 6.91
CA GLU A 84 19.32 -8.60 8.16
C GLU A 84 18.17 -8.09 9.07
N GLN A 85 18.26 -6.84 9.52
CA GLN A 85 17.29 -6.23 10.45
C GLN A 85 16.30 -5.30 9.76
N VAL A 86 16.67 -4.73 8.62
CA VAL A 86 15.85 -3.86 7.77
C VAL A 86 16.08 -4.23 6.31
N ILE A 87 15.12 -3.91 5.45
CA ILE A 87 15.27 -4.06 4.01
C ILE A 87 16.30 -3.05 3.49
N GLN A 88 17.28 -3.55 2.74
CA GLN A 88 18.38 -2.75 2.17
C GLN A 88 18.29 -2.61 0.64
N HIS A 89 17.60 -3.53 -0.03
CA HIS A 89 17.34 -3.46 -1.46
C HIS A 89 15.96 -4.04 -1.77
N ILE A 90 15.22 -3.40 -2.66
CA ILE A 90 13.94 -3.88 -3.16
C ILE A 90 14.12 -4.24 -4.62
N ARG A 91 14.13 -5.54 -4.92
CA ARG A 91 14.21 -6.06 -6.28
C ARG A 91 12.99 -6.89 -6.59
N VAL A 92 12.28 -6.51 -7.65
CA VAL A 92 11.06 -7.20 -8.10
C VAL A 92 11.36 -7.79 -9.47
N ASN A 93 11.67 -9.08 -9.51
CA ASN A 93 12.11 -9.79 -10.72
C ASN A 93 10.99 -10.57 -11.41
N GLU A 94 9.75 -10.42 -10.94
CA GLU A 94 8.56 -11.07 -11.47
C GLU A 94 7.39 -10.10 -11.50
N SER A 95 6.35 -10.43 -12.24
CA SER A 95 5.12 -9.61 -12.29
C SER A 95 4.20 -9.90 -11.12
N PHE A 96 3.64 -8.83 -10.56
CA PHE A 96 2.59 -8.88 -9.55
C PHE A 96 1.37 -8.08 -10.03
N ASP A 97 0.18 -8.52 -9.66
CA ASP A 97 -1.04 -7.76 -9.94
C ASP A 97 -1.18 -6.56 -8.98
N ALA A 98 -0.62 -6.66 -7.79
CA ALA A 98 -0.57 -5.59 -6.81
C ALA A 98 0.70 -5.63 -5.96
N ILE A 99 1.24 -4.45 -5.61
CA ILE A 99 2.38 -4.30 -4.71
C ILE A 99 1.98 -3.35 -3.58
N GLY A 100 2.06 -3.83 -2.33
CA GLY A 100 1.89 -3.03 -1.12
C GLY A 100 3.24 -2.81 -0.44
N ILE A 101 3.50 -1.59 0.06
CA ILE A 101 4.78 -1.26 0.70
C ILE A 101 4.56 -0.34 1.90
N GLY A 102 5.29 -0.62 2.99
CA GLY A 102 5.39 0.30 4.12
C GLY A 102 5.13 -0.28 5.51
N PRO A 103 4.23 -1.25 5.72
CA PRO A 103 3.91 -1.72 7.06
C PRO A 103 5.16 -2.20 7.81
N GLY A 104 5.62 -1.41 8.80
CA GLY A 104 6.77 -1.72 9.64
C GLY A 104 8.12 -1.81 8.91
N ILE A 105 8.28 -1.19 7.74
CA ILE A 105 9.50 -1.28 6.93
C ILE A 105 10.69 -0.54 7.57
N SER A 106 10.44 0.30 8.58
CA SER A 106 11.39 1.23 9.19
C SER A 106 11.66 2.48 8.35
N THR A 107 12.11 3.54 9.02
CA THR A 107 12.57 4.77 8.36
C THR A 107 14.10 4.94 8.45
N SER A 108 14.84 3.83 8.61
CA SER A 108 16.30 3.83 8.63
C SER A 108 16.85 4.31 7.28
N GLU A 109 18.07 4.87 7.29
CA GLU A 109 18.69 5.39 6.07
C GLU A 109 18.80 4.33 4.98
N LYS A 110 19.19 3.10 5.32
CA LYS A 110 19.24 1.96 4.39
C LYS A 110 17.89 1.67 3.75
N THR A 111 16.81 1.75 4.51
CA THR A 111 15.45 1.55 3.98
C THR A 111 15.02 2.71 3.08
N VAL A 112 15.38 3.95 3.45
CA VAL A 112 15.12 5.14 2.63
C VAL A 112 15.81 5.02 1.28
N GLU A 113 17.08 4.63 1.23
CA GLU A 113 17.85 4.40 0.02
C GLU A 113 17.24 3.26 -0.83
N ALA A 114 16.85 2.15 -0.17
CA ALA A 114 16.21 1.02 -0.84
C ALA A 114 14.89 1.42 -1.50
N LEU A 115 14.06 2.22 -0.79
CA LEU A 115 12.80 2.73 -1.33
C LEU A 115 13.04 3.70 -2.49
N ALA A 116 13.98 4.63 -2.36
CA ALA A 116 14.32 5.60 -3.40
C ALA A 116 14.74 4.89 -4.69
N SER A 117 15.71 3.99 -4.60
CA SER A 117 16.20 3.20 -5.76
C SER A 117 15.09 2.34 -6.38
N PHE A 118 14.18 1.80 -5.58
CA PHE A 118 13.04 1.05 -6.08
C PHE A 118 12.07 1.95 -6.87
N LEU A 119 11.76 3.13 -6.35
CA LEU A 119 10.85 4.07 -7.00
C LEU A 119 11.39 4.60 -8.35
N GLU A 120 12.70 4.76 -8.50
CA GLU A 120 13.33 5.17 -9.77
C GLU A 120 13.02 4.20 -10.93
N THR A 121 12.89 2.92 -10.62
CA THR A 121 12.70 1.85 -11.63
C THR A 121 11.27 1.33 -11.69
N CYS A 122 10.49 1.48 -10.63
CA CYS A 122 9.13 0.97 -10.55
C CYS A 122 8.17 1.79 -11.42
N LYS A 123 7.45 1.10 -12.32
CA LYS A 123 6.42 1.72 -13.17
C LYS A 123 5.00 1.29 -12.79
N GLN A 124 4.88 0.29 -11.94
CA GLN A 124 3.61 -0.24 -11.48
C GLN A 124 3.07 0.60 -10.33
N ALA A 125 1.75 0.87 -10.33
CA ALA A 125 1.06 1.50 -9.22
C ALA A 125 1.25 0.72 -7.91
N LEU A 126 1.48 1.44 -6.82
CA LEU A 126 1.79 0.90 -5.49
C LEU A 126 0.68 1.27 -4.49
N VAL A 127 0.45 0.40 -3.52
CA VAL A 127 -0.28 0.75 -2.29
C VAL A 127 0.76 1.08 -1.22
N MET A 128 0.80 2.33 -0.77
CA MET A 128 1.80 2.84 0.17
C MET A 128 1.16 3.25 1.49
N ASP A 129 1.69 2.73 2.59
CA ASP A 129 1.15 2.94 3.94
C ASP A 129 2.28 3.12 4.96
N ALA A 130 1.91 3.58 6.15
CA ALA A 130 2.75 3.58 7.34
C ALA A 130 4.16 4.19 7.09
N ASP A 131 5.23 3.43 7.32
CA ASP A 131 6.59 3.94 7.22
C ASP A 131 7.00 4.37 5.82
N ALA A 132 6.41 3.81 4.74
CA ALA A 132 6.64 4.32 3.40
C ALA A 132 6.14 5.77 3.27
N LEU A 133 4.97 6.10 3.82
CA LEU A 133 4.45 7.47 3.87
C LEU A 133 5.29 8.37 4.81
N ASN A 134 5.76 7.82 5.93
CA ASN A 134 6.67 8.53 6.82
C ASN A 134 8.00 8.89 6.14
N ILE A 135 8.54 8.01 5.30
CA ILE A 135 9.73 8.30 4.48
C ILE A 135 9.41 9.43 3.48
N LEU A 136 8.32 9.31 2.72
CA LEU A 136 7.91 10.32 1.75
C LEU A 136 7.65 11.69 2.40
N SER A 137 7.17 11.73 3.65
CA SER A 137 6.96 12.98 4.36
C SER A 137 8.27 13.74 4.66
N LYS A 138 9.37 12.99 4.86
CA LYS A 138 10.71 13.53 5.13
C LYS A 138 11.52 13.76 3.84
N LYS A 139 11.25 12.99 2.80
CA LYS A 139 11.94 12.97 1.51
C LYS A 139 10.97 13.31 0.40
N LYS A 140 10.45 14.55 0.42
CA LYS A 140 9.42 15.03 -0.51
C LYS A 140 9.87 15.00 -1.98
N GLU A 141 11.17 15.01 -2.22
CA GLU A 141 11.77 14.82 -3.53
C GLU A 141 11.44 13.48 -4.16
N LEU A 142 11.09 12.45 -3.36
CA LEU A 142 10.69 11.15 -3.90
C LEU A 142 9.25 11.14 -4.45
N LEU A 143 8.43 12.13 -4.12
CA LEU A 143 7.03 12.17 -4.55
C LEU A 143 6.88 12.18 -6.09
N HIS A 144 7.84 12.77 -6.82
CA HIS A 144 7.80 12.79 -8.28
C HIS A 144 8.11 11.43 -8.92
N LEU A 145 8.70 10.49 -8.17
CA LEU A 145 9.00 9.13 -8.60
C LEU A 145 7.83 8.17 -8.41
N ILE A 146 6.77 8.59 -7.70
CA ILE A 146 5.63 7.74 -7.41
C ILE A 146 4.90 7.39 -8.71
N PRO A 147 4.71 6.09 -9.01
CA PRO A 147 3.99 5.68 -10.21
C PRO A 147 2.54 6.19 -10.20
N LYS A 148 2.05 6.60 -11.36
CA LYS A 148 0.68 7.06 -11.55
C LYS A 148 -0.33 5.98 -11.12
N GLY A 149 -1.42 6.42 -10.50
CA GLY A 149 -2.46 5.51 -10.01
C GLY A 149 -2.12 4.80 -8.69
N SER A 150 -0.95 5.09 -8.09
CA SER A 150 -0.64 4.58 -6.75
C SER A 150 -1.67 5.02 -5.72
N VAL A 151 -1.80 4.25 -4.64
CA VAL A 151 -2.76 4.48 -3.57
C VAL A 151 -2.00 4.77 -2.27
N PHE A 152 -2.33 5.88 -1.63
CA PHE A 152 -1.84 6.21 -0.29
C PHE A 152 -2.94 6.00 0.73
N THR A 153 -2.60 5.42 1.88
CA THR A 153 -3.56 5.13 2.96
C THR A 153 -3.22 5.85 4.28
N PRO A 154 -2.92 7.15 4.26
CA PRO A 154 -2.46 7.86 5.44
C PRO A 154 -3.57 7.96 6.50
N HIS A 155 -3.25 7.71 7.76
CA HIS A 155 -4.07 8.21 8.85
C HIS A 155 -3.84 9.73 9.04
N ALA A 156 -4.67 10.40 9.85
CA ALA A 156 -4.66 11.86 9.95
C ALA A 156 -3.27 12.46 10.23
N LYS A 157 -2.49 11.86 11.15
CA LYS A 157 -1.15 12.35 11.49
C LYS A 157 -0.12 12.13 10.38
N GLU A 158 -0.20 11.03 9.62
CA GLU A 158 0.65 10.80 8.45
C GLU A 158 0.33 11.80 7.36
N TYR A 159 -0.95 12.04 7.12
CA TYR A 159 -1.41 13.06 6.19
C TYR A 159 -0.84 14.44 6.54
N GLU A 160 -0.97 14.86 7.80
CA GLU A 160 -0.47 16.15 8.27
C GLU A 160 1.05 16.29 8.10
N ARG A 161 1.82 15.23 8.33
CA ARG A 161 3.28 15.23 8.09
C ARG A 161 3.62 15.40 6.61
N MET A 162 2.83 14.81 5.73
CA MET A 162 3.08 14.86 4.28
C MET A 162 2.64 16.20 3.67
N PHE A 163 1.47 16.70 4.03
CA PHE A 163 0.79 17.76 3.31
C PHE A 163 0.42 18.98 4.17
N GLY A 164 0.66 18.91 5.47
CA GLY A 164 0.34 19.98 6.41
C GLY A 164 -0.99 19.78 7.13
N SER A 165 -1.16 20.54 8.22
CA SER A 165 -2.38 20.50 9.04
C SER A 165 -3.54 21.22 8.35
N SER A 166 -4.75 20.78 8.64
CA SER A 166 -6.00 21.42 8.19
C SER A 166 -6.86 21.81 9.39
N VAL A 167 -7.52 22.94 9.30
CA VAL A 167 -8.35 23.52 10.39
C VAL A 167 -9.51 22.59 10.77
N ASN A 168 -10.06 21.87 9.81
CA ASN A 168 -11.14 20.91 10.05
C ASN A 168 -11.08 19.73 9.06
N SER A 169 -11.90 18.72 9.30
CA SER A 169 -11.94 17.49 8.50
C SER A 169 -12.39 17.75 7.05
N MET A 170 -13.27 18.71 6.81
CA MET A 170 -13.75 19.01 5.46
C MET A 170 -12.64 19.63 4.60
N LEU A 171 -11.94 20.64 5.12
CA LEU A 171 -10.79 21.25 4.44
C LEU A 171 -9.67 20.23 4.21
N ARG A 172 -9.47 19.28 5.15
CA ARG A 172 -8.51 18.19 4.95
C ARG A 172 -8.90 17.30 3.77
N LEU A 173 -10.19 16.99 3.60
CA LEU A 173 -10.68 16.19 2.47
C LEU A 173 -10.50 16.93 1.14
N GLU A 174 -10.82 18.21 1.08
CA GLU A 174 -10.62 19.04 -0.12
C GLU A 174 -9.13 19.14 -0.49
N HIS A 175 -8.28 19.37 0.50
CA HIS A 175 -6.84 19.41 0.29
C HIS A 175 -6.29 18.04 -0.14
N ALA A 176 -6.76 16.93 0.47
CA ALA A 176 -6.36 15.58 0.07
C ALA A 176 -6.74 15.28 -1.39
N ARG A 177 -7.90 15.75 -1.82
CA ARG A 177 -8.32 15.66 -3.22
C ARG A 177 -7.39 16.44 -4.15
N ALA A 178 -7.04 17.67 -3.78
CA ALA A 178 -6.14 18.50 -4.57
C ALA A 178 -4.75 17.84 -4.70
N GLU A 179 -4.20 17.33 -3.61
CA GLU A 179 -2.91 16.63 -3.60
C GLU A 179 -2.94 15.31 -4.40
N ALA A 180 -4.03 14.55 -4.32
CA ALA A 180 -4.21 13.34 -5.13
C ALA A 180 -4.22 13.66 -6.62
N ILE A 181 -4.88 14.75 -7.02
CA ILE A 181 -4.88 15.25 -8.41
C ILE A 181 -3.47 15.66 -8.82
N ARG A 182 -2.80 16.47 -8.01
CA ARG A 182 -1.45 16.98 -8.29
C ARG A 182 -0.44 15.86 -8.49
N LEU A 183 -0.51 14.82 -7.67
CA LEU A 183 0.41 13.68 -7.70
C LEU A 183 -0.06 12.56 -8.64
N ASN A 184 -1.28 12.68 -9.20
CA ASN A 184 -1.92 11.63 -10.01
C ASN A 184 -1.97 10.26 -9.30
N ILE A 185 -2.36 10.30 -8.03
CA ILE A 185 -2.51 9.14 -7.13
C ILE A 185 -3.94 9.06 -6.58
N ASN A 186 -4.27 7.93 -5.99
CA ASN A 186 -5.46 7.76 -5.17
C ASN A 186 -5.10 7.92 -3.68
N ASN A 187 -5.89 8.65 -2.92
CA ASN A 187 -5.63 8.89 -1.50
C ASN A 187 -6.80 8.40 -0.67
N PHE A 188 -6.53 7.47 0.25
CA PHE A 188 -7.49 6.95 1.22
C PHE A 188 -7.11 7.47 2.60
N GLN A 189 -7.93 8.31 3.19
CA GLN A 189 -7.70 8.74 4.57
C GLN A 189 -8.35 7.77 5.57
N ASN A 190 -7.54 7.18 6.43
CA ASN A 190 -8.00 6.39 7.56
C ASN A 190 -8.42 7.31 8.71
N GLY A 191 -9.67 7.22 9.13
CA GLY A 191 -10.22 7.97 10.25
C GLY A 191 -11.66 7.58 10.52
N PHE A 192 -12.33 8.22 11.47
CA PHE A 192 -13.75 7.98 11.78
C PHE A 192 -14.69 8.21 10.58
N THR A 193 -14.20 8.86 9.52
CA THR A 193 -14.85 8.97 8.22
C THR A 193 -13.80 8.63 7.16
N GLN A 194 -13.89 7.46 6.58
CA GLN A 194 -13.05 7.06 5.45
C GLN A 194 -13.52 7.82 4.21
N ALA A 195 -12.69 8.68 3.65
CA ALA A 195 -12.95 9.30 2.37
C ALA A 195 -12.00 8.73 1.32
N ILE A 196 -12.56 8.21 0.27
CA ILE A 196 -11.85 7.69 -0.90
C ILE A 196 -11.88 8.77 -1.97
N PHE A 197 -10.72 9.22 -2.42
CA PHE A 197 -10.60 10.06 -3.60
C PHE A 197 -9.98 9.25 -4.73
N ALA A 198 -10.82 8.75 -5.64
CA ALA A 198 -10.38 8.19 -6.91
C ALA A 198 -10.43 9.29 -7.96
N LEU A 199 -9.31 9.56 -8.61
CA LEU A 199 -9.30 10.35 -9.84
C LEU A 199 -9.91 9.51 -10.95
N LYS A 200 -11.08 9.92 -11.44
CA LYS A 200 -11.48 9.54 -12.79
C LYS A 200 -10.51 10.23 -13.76
N SER A 201 -9.51 9.50 -14.24
CA SER A 201 -8.91 9.85 -15.51
C SER A 201 -10.02 9.74 -16.57
N ASN A 202 -10.06 10.66 -17.54
CA ASN A 202 -11.00 10.67 -18.68
C ASN A 202 -10.82 9.47 -19.64
N THR A 203 -10.54 8.31 -19.14
CA THR A 203 -10.59 7.05 -19.84
C THR A 203 -11.77 6.28 -19.29
N SER A 204 -12.79 6.17 -20.13
CA SER A 204 -13.91 5.25 -19.98
C SER A 204 -13.44 3.93 -19.38
N GLU A 205 -14.18 3.48 -18.34
CA GLU A 205 -14.10 2.15 -17.76
C GLU A 205 -12.94 1.90 -16.77
N ILE A 206 -13.00 2.51 -15.60
CA ILE A 206 -12.60 1.79 -14.40
C ILE A 206 -13.89 1.30 -13.75
N ASN A 207 -14.29 0.10 -14.11
CA ASN A 207 -15.24 -0.69 -13.35
C ASN A 207 -14.55 -1.14 -12.05
N TRP A 208 -14.78 -0.42 -10.97
CA TRP A 208 -14.47 -0.84 -9.60
C TRP A 208 -15.48 -1.88 -9.14
#